data_7ab3181c1d46e7bb63071f8b09ab1c19
#
_entry.id   7ab3181c1d46e7bb63071f8b09ab1c19
#
_cell.length_a   1.000
_cell.length_b   1.000
_cell.length_c   1.000
_cell.angle_alpha   90.00
_cell.angle_beta   90.00
_cell.angle_gamma   90.00
#
_symmetry.space_group_name_H-M   'P 1'
#
loop_
_entity.id
_entity.type
_entity.pdbx_description
1 polymer ?
#
loop_
_entity_poly.entity_id
_entity_poly.type
_entity_poly.pdbx_seq_one_letter_code
_entity_poly.pdbx_strand_id
1 'polypeptide(L)'
;MIETIRVAFAGLVANKLRSGLTVVGLMIGVGSVIILIAVGTGSSDAVQQQIDALGSNVLLVQSSTGVGGLRTASSSSTALTLADATALQSSYQAPDVESVSPVVNANDVTLTYDGTTYSPSTFVGTTPSYEQARSYSTSEGSWFTSTDENDHSRVLVVGPTVVSELFGGQDPVGDSVQVNGTNFEIVGVTASKGSNGTTNQDDVAFAPLTAVQDTLTGYSSISQIVVQAKSEPQLTAAQTEVTDILNQLDPPAAGSDETSNFNVVNQGSILQTSASSSGVFTTLLGEVAAISLLVGGIGVMNIMLVSVTERTREIGIRKAVGARRSDILTQFLIEAVLVSMLGGLAGVLLGVIGSQFTIAGVHPVIAPYSVALAFGAALLTGLFFGTYPASRAAAMRPIQALRFE
;
A
#
# COMPACT_ATOMS: atom_id res chain seq x y z
N MET A 1 -47.08 10.48 7.59
CA MET A 1 -45.66 10.31 7.20
C MET A 1 -45.33 10.95 5.84
N ILE A 2 -46.08 10.68 4.74
CA ILE A 2 -45.84 11.28 3.42
C ILE A 2 -45.98 12.80 3.43
N GLU A 3 -47.00 13.33 4.11
CA GLU A 3 -47.17 14.80 4.28
C GLU A 3 -46.05 15.46 5.03
N THR A 4 -45.51 14.80 6.06
CA THR A 4 -44.38 15.33 6.86
C THR A 4 -43.11 15.43 5.99
N ILE A 5 -42.85 14.46 5.12
CA ILE A 5 -41.74 14.49 4.16
C ILE A 5 -41.93 15.62 3.12
N ARG A 6 -43.14 15.82 2.63
CA ARG A 6 -43.48 16.86 1.66
C ARG A 6 -43.28 18.26 2.27
N VAL A 7 -43.68 18.46 3.52
CA VAL A 7 -43.49 19.72 4.26
C VAL A 7 -42.00 19.96 4.54
N ALA A 8 -41.25 18.94 4.94
CA ALA A 8 -39.81 19.01 5.14
C ALA A 8 -39.06 19.40 3.84
N PHE A 9 -39.45 18.81 2.71
CA PHE A 9 -38.87 19.14 1.40
C PHE A 9 -39.20 20.59 0.96
N ALA A 10 -40.44 21.06 1.20
CA ALA A 10 -40.83 22.45 0.94
C ALA A 10 -40.02 23.44 1.78
N GLY A 11 -39.70 23.08 3.03
CA GLY A 11 -38.83 23.87 3.91
C GLY A 11 -37.40 24.02 3.40
N LEU A 12 -36.84 22.96 2.85
CA LEU A 12 -35.50 22.96 2.23
C LEU A 12 -35.43 23.88 1.00
N VAL A 13 -36.50 23.89 0.17
CA VAL A 13 -36.57 24.70 -1.05
C VAL A 13 -36.81 26.19 -0.74
N ALA A 14 -37.39 26.51 0.40
CA ALA A 14 -37.65 27.92 0.80
C ALA A 14 -36.37 28.72 1.04
N ASN A 15 -35.28 28.09 1.54
CA ASN A 15 -33.98 28.72 1.84
C ASN A 15 -32.82 28.02 1.11
N LYS A 16 -32.84 28.06 -0.22
CA LYS A 16 -31.93 27.28 -1.11
C LYS A 16 -30.45 27.50 -0.81
N LEU A 17 -29.99 28.71 -0.57
CA LEU A 17 -28.57 28.99 -0.32
C LEU A 17 -28.07 28.39 1.00
N ARG A 18 -28.91 28.44 2.05
CA ARG A 18 -28.54 27.93 3.37
C ARG A 18 -28.56 26.40 3.40
N SER A 19 -29.62 25.81 2.88
CA SER A 19 -29.72 24.34 2.76
C SER A 19 -28.64 23.78 1.85
N GLY A 20 -28.32 24.48 0.75
CA GLY A 20 -27.22 24.12 -0.15
C GLY A 20 -25.85 24.12 0.55
N LEU A 21 -25.56 25.16 1.35
CA LEU A 21 -24.29 25.25 2.05
C LEU A 21 -24.07 24.12 3.07
N THR A 22 -25.15 23.68 3.74
CA THR A 22 -25.07 22.54 4.68
C THR A 22 -24.88 21.22 3.97
N VAL A 23 -25.66 21.01 2.90
CA VAL A 23 -25.50 19.80 2.06
C VAL A 23 -24.08 19.73 1.53
N VAL A 24 -23.49 20.85 1.08
CA VAL A 24 -22.09 20.92 0.64
C VAL A 24 -21.13 20.58 1.80
N GLY A 25 -21.35 21.12 3.00
CA GLY A 25 -20.51 20.79 4.16
C GLY A 25 -20.53 19.30 4.52
N LEU A 26 -21.72 18.69 4.54
CA LEU A 26 -21.86 17.26 4.76
C LEU A 26 -21.31 16.42 3.57
N MET A 27 -21.52 16.89 2.34
CA MET A 27 -20.98 16.26 1.14
C MET A 27 -19.45 16.19 1.17
N ILE A 28 -18.80 17.29 1.52
CA ILE A 28 -17.34 17.35 1.68
C ILE A 28 -16.91 16.41 2.82
N GLY A 29 -17.59 16.44 3.96
CA GLY A 29 -17.28 15.58 5.10
C GLY A 29 -17.36 14.10 4.75
N VAL A 30 -18.46 13.66 4.15
CA VAL A 30 -18.66 12.25 3.75
C VAL A 30 -17.73 11.86 2.62
N GLY A 31 -17.57 12.71 1.60
CA GLY A 31 -16.68 12.46 0.47
C GLY A 31 -15.22 12.32 0.90
N SER A 32 -14.75 13.19 1.81
CA SER A 32 -13.39 13.08 2.35
C SER A 32 -13.18 11.80 3.16
N VAL A 33 -14.15 11.36 3.98
CA VAL A 33 -14.07 10.07 4.70
C VAL A 33 -13.84 8.92 3.72
N ILE A 34 -14.63 8.85 2.65
CA ILE A 34 -14.54 7.76 1.66
C ILE A 34 -13.20 7.81 0.92
N ILE A 35 -12.78 8.99 0.44
CA ILE A 35 -11.52 9.14 -0.28
C ILE A 35 -10.32 8.80 0.63
N LEU A 36 -10.31 9.28 1.87
CA LEU A 36 -9.19 9.04 2.78
C LEU A 36 -9.07 7.56 3.17
N ILE A 37 -10.19 6.88 3.44
CA ILE A 37 -10.18 5.43 3.68
C ILE A 37 -9.75 4.68 2.41
N ALA A 38 -10.22 5.09 1.24
CA ALA A 38 -9.86 4.44 -0.03
C ALA A 38 -8.35 4.60 -0.35
N VAL A 39 -7.76 5.77 -0.10
CA VAL A 39 -6.31 5.99 -0.22
C VAL A 39 -5.54 5.13 0.79
N GLY A 40 -6.00 5.07 2.05
CA GLY A 40 -5.39 4.24 3.08
C GLY A 40 -5.42 2.76 2.73
N THR A 41 -6.55 2.25 2.24
CA THR A 41 -6.68 0.86 1.77
C THR A 41 -5.78 0.61 0.57
N GLY A 42 -5.81 1.49 -0.44
CA GLY A 42 -4.96 1.37 -1.62
C GLY A 42 -3.45 1.41 -1.29
N SER A 43 -3.04 2.22 -0.31
CA SER A 43 -1.66 2.22 0.19
C SER A 43 -1.29 0.91 0.86
N SER A 44 -2.18 0.33 1.67
CA SER A 44 -1.96 -0.96 2.31
C SER A 44 -1.88 -2.10 1.29
N ASP A 45 -2.76 -2.08 0.28
CA ASP A 45 -2.76 -3.07 -0.81
C ASP A 45 -1.47 -2.97 -1.65
N ALA A 46 -1.00 -1.75 -1.93
CA ALA A 46 0.27 -1.55 -2.64
C ALA A 46 1.47 -2.10 -1.84
N VAL A 47 1.50 -1.90 -0.52
CA VAL A 47 2.52 -2.50 0.36
C VAL A 47 2.41 -4.03 0.34
N GLN A 48 1.20 -4.59 0.42
CA GLN A 48 1.00 -6.04 0.38
C GLN A 48 1.45 -6.64 -0.95
N GLN A 49 1.15 -6.00 -2.08
CA GLN A 49 1.65 -6.44 -3.39
C GLN A 49 3.18 -6.41 -3.46
N GLN A 50 3.83 -5.42 -2.84
CA GLN A 50 5.30 -5.40 -2.74
C GLN A 50 5.84 -6.55 -1.90
N ILE A 51 5.16 -6.89 -0.79
CA ILE A 51 5.50 -8.06 0.05
C ILE A 51 5.45 -9.33 -0.80
N ASP A 52 4.34 -9.55 -1.48
CA ASP A 52 4.12 -10.75 -2.29
C ASP A 52 5.14 -10.84 -3.44
N ALA A 53 5.47 -9.71 -4.06
CA ALA A 53 6.45 -9.64 -5.15
C ALA A 53 7.91 -9.88 -4.70
N LEU A 54 8.25 -9.59 -3.46
CA LEU A 54 9.61 -9.75 -2.93
C LEU A 54 9.86 -11.09 -2.24
N GLY A 55 8.79 -11.87 -1.96
CA GLY A 55 8.82 -13.09 -1.17
C GLY A 55 8.65 -12.78 0.33
N SER A 56 7.57 -13.29 0.92
CA SER A 56 7.21 -13.00 2.31
C SER A 56 8.12 -13.69 3.35
N ASN A 57 8.82 -14.74 2.95
CA ASN A 57 9.66 -15.58 3.83
C ASN A 57 11.16 -15.52 3.48
N VAL A 58 11.65 -14.33 3.11
CA VAL A 58 13.02 -14.13 2.62
C VAL A 58 13.85 -13.29 3.58
N LEU A 59 15.09 -13.75 3.83
CA LEU A 59 16.16 -13.03 4.47
C LEU A 59 17.19 -12.61 3.42
N LEU A 60 17.64 -11.37 3.50
CA LEU A 60 18.74 -10.87 2.69
C LEU A 60 19.99 -10.73 3.57
N VAL A 61 21.04 -11.46 3.23
CA VAL A 61 22.34 -11.33 3.87
C VAL A 61 23.23 -10.45 3.01
N GLN A 62 23.75 -9.40 3.60
CA GLN A 62 24.67 -8.47 2.95
C GLN A 62 25.87 -8.23 3.86
N SER A 63 27.01 -7.87 3.27
CA SER A 63 28.17 -7.45 4.05
C SER A 63 27.84 -6.16 4.82
N SER A 64 28.16 -6.13 6.12
CA SER A 64 27.99 -4.92 6.93
C SER A 64 29.01 -3.87 6.49
N THR A 65 28.58 -2.95 5.65
CA THR A 65 29.33 -1.69 5.47
C THR A 65 28.86 -0.75 6.56
N GLY A 66 29.73 -0.42 7.52
CA GLY A 66 29.41 0.38 8.70
C GLY A 66 28.47 1.55 8.38
N VAL A 67 27.33 1.58 9.07
CA VAL A 67 26.32 2.64 8.96
C VAL A 67 26.92 3.92 9.52
N GLY A 68 27.29 4.85 8.64
CA GLY A 68 27.63 6.19 9.04
C GLY A 68 28.94 6.74 8.51
N GLY A 69 29.15 6.79 7.21
CA GLY A 69 30.00 7.80 6.52
C GLY A 69 31.42 8.13 7.02
N LEU A 70 31.83 7.69 8.20
CA LEU A 70 33.21 7.74 8.71
C LEU A 70 33.80 6.34 8.55
N ARG A 71 34.45 6.10 7.43
CA ARG A 71 35.41 5.01 7.27
C ARG A 71 36.57 5.27 8.26
N THR A 72 36.50 4.68 9.43
CA THR A 72 37.74 4.44 10.19
C THR A 72 38.50 3.35 9.43
N ALA A 73 39.75 3.62 9.08
CA ALA A 73 40.58 2.82 8.17
C ALA A 73 40.94 1.41 8.70
N SER A 74 40.16 0.85 9.62
CA SER A 74 40.42 -0.44 10.27
C SER A 74 39.23 -1.42 10.26
N SER A 75 38.08 -1.09 9.66
CA SER A 75 37.04 -2.07 9.43
C SER A 75 37.27 -2.78 8.09
N SER A 76 37.92 -3.93 8.10
CA SER A 76 37.90 -4.88 7.01
C SER A 76 36.45 -5.37 6.87
N SER A 77 35.66 -4.74 6.00
CA SER A 77 34.35 -5.33 5.64
C SER A 77 34.64 -6.69 5.02
N THR A 78 34.25 -7.75 5.72
CA THR A 78 34.41 -9.11 5.18
C THR A 78 33.44 -9.24 4.02
N ALA A 79 34.00 -9.55 2.86
CA ALA A 79 33.19 -9.77 1.66
C ALA A 79 32.49 -11.13 1.77
N LEU A 80 31.19 -11.17 1.44
CA LEU A 80 30.46 -12.44 1.33
C LEU A 80 31.09 -13.32 0.26
N THR A 81 31.20 -14.60 0.57
CA THR A 81 31.80 -15.62 -0.30
C THR A 81 30.80 -16.71 -0.64
N LEU A 82 31.10 -17.49 -1.67
CA LEU A 82 30.30 -18.67 -2.03
C LEU A 82 30.37 -19.75 -0.92
N ALA A 83 31.47 -19.78 -0.13
CA ALA A 83 31.62 -20.69 1.00
C ALA A 83 30.58 -20.39 2.10
N ASP A 84 30.28 -19.12 2.35
CA ASP A 84 29.25 -18.69 3.32
C ASP A 84 27.87 -19.17 2.87
N ALA A 85 27.54 -19.01 1.58
CA ALA A 85 26.29 -19.50 1.02
C ALA A 85 26.18 -21.04 1.12
N THR A 86 27.27 -21.76 0.89
CA THR A 86 27.31 -23.23 1.00
C THR A 86 27.12 -23.68 2.45
N ALA A 87 27.70 -22.99 3.41
CA ALA A 87 27.54 -23.30 4.83
C ALA A 87 26.08 -23.11 5.29
N LEU A 88 25.40 -22.08 4.79
CA LEU A 88 23.98 -21.84 5.07
C LEU A 88 23.05 -22.90 4.47
N GLN A 89 23.47 -23.61 3.43
CA GLN A 89 22.70 -24.71 2.82
C GLN A 89 22.67 -25.97 3.71
N SER A 90 23.46 -26.05 4.77
CA SER A 90 23.50 -27.21 5.65
C SER A 90 22.21 -27.33 6.47
N SER A 91 21.35 -28.28 6.12
CA SER A 91 20.08 -28.52 6.81
C SER A 91 20.23 -28.89 8.29
N TYR A 92 21.39 -29.33 8.73
CA TYR A 92 21.66 -29.64 10.14
C TYR A 92 21.85 -28.42 11.01
N GLN A 93 22.49 -27.38 10.51
CA GLN A 93 22.75 -26.13 11.25
C GLN A 93 21.67 -25.06 11.02
N ALA A 94 20.94 -25.17 9.92
CA ALA A 94 19.86 -24.26 9.53
C ALA A 94 18.57 -25.04 9.21
N PRO A 95 17.91 -25.66 10.21
CA PRO A 95 16.73 -26.48 9.98
C PRO A 95 15.51 -25.70 9.48
N ASP A 96 15.43 -24.39 9.72
CA ASP A 96 14.33 -23.55 9.30
C ASP A 96 14.55 -22.86 7.94
N VAL A 97 15.72 -23.10 7.32
CA VAL A 97 16.04 -22.64 5.96
C VAL A 97 15.53 -23.65 4.93
N GLU A 98 14.86 -23.16 3.88
CA GLU A 98 14.38 -23.95 2.72
C GLU A 98 15.39 -23.94 1.59
N SER A 99 15.85 -22.76 1.20
CA SER A 99 16.81 -22.60 0.11
C SER A 99 17.75 -21.43 0.34
N VAL A 100 18.94 -21.50 -0.28
CA VAL A 100 19.96 -20.45 -0.24
C VAL A 100 20.38 -20.14 -1.68
N SER A 101 20.28 -18.89 -2.06
CA SER A 101 20.63 -18.41 -3.40
C SER A 101 21.70 -17.31 -3.30
N PRO A 102 22.96 -17.62 -3.57
CA PRO A 102 23.99 -16.60 -3.73
C PRO A 102 23.68 -15.71 -4.94
N VAL A 103 23.97 -14.44 -4.82
CA VAL A 103 23.68 -13.45 -5.84
C VAL A 103 24.92 -12.61 -6.12
N VAL A 104 25.21 -12.46 -7.41
CA VAL A 104 26.20 -11.52 -7.92
C VAL A 104 25.50 -10.52 -8.83
N ASN A 105 25.61 -9.24 -8.53
CA ASN A 105 25.12 -8.19 -9.37
C ASN A 105 26.24 -7.76 -10.34
N ALA A 106 26.03 -7.89 -11.62
CA ALA A 106 26.93 -7.37 -12.64
C ALA A 106 26.50 -5.95 -13.00
N ASN A 107 27.41 -5.00 -12.83
CA ASN A 107 27.19 -3.61 -13.22
C ASN A 107 27.68 -3.35 -14.64
N ASP A 108 27.15 -2.31 -15.27
CA ASP A 108 27.56 -1.85 -16.60
C ASP A 108 27.45 -2.94 -17.69
N VAL A 109 26.40 -3.76 -17.61
CA VAL A 109 26.10 -4.80 -18.59
C VAL A 109 25.30 -4.23 -19.74
N THR A 110 25.79 -4.48 -20.96
CA THR A 110 25.10 -4.11 -22.20
C THR A 110 24.71 -5.38 -22.97
N LEU A 111 23.43 -5.48 -23.26
CA LEU A 111 22.87 -6.51 -24.15
C LEU A 111 22.84 -5.96 -25.57
N THR A 112 23.22 -6.80 -26.55
CA THR A 112 23.20 -6.42 -27.96
C THR A 112 22.52 -7.51 -28.78
N TYR A 113 21.49 -7.15 -29.52
CA TYR A 113 20.75 -8.02 -30.42
C TYR A 113 20.46 -7.29 -31.72
N ASP A 114 20.82 -7.89 -32.87
CA ASP A 114 20.60 -7.33 -34.21
C ASP A 114 20.96 -5.84 -34.36
N GLY A 115 22.09 -5.45 -33.75
CA GLY A 115 22.59 -4.06 -33.79
C GLY A 115 21.90 -3.10 -32.81
N THR A 116 20.85 -3.52 -32.10
CA THR A 116 20.22 -2.78 -31.02
C THR A 116 20.94 -3.07 -29.71
N THR A 117 21.16 -2.05 -28.89
CA THR A 117 21.82 -2.18 -27.59
C THR A 117 20.88 -1.71 -26.47
N TYR A 118 20.84 -2.46 -25.38
CA TYR A 118 20.09 -2.10 -24.17
C TYR A 118 20.88 -2.49 -22.92
N SER A 119 20.80 -1.67 -21.88
CA SER A 119 21.43 -1.96 -20.59
C SER A 119 20.33 -2.11 -19.54
N PRO A 120 20.04 -3.34 -19.04
CA PRO A 120 19.02 -3.55 -18.02
C PRO A 120 19.46 -2.87 -16.71
N SER A 121 18.48 -2.37 -15.95
CA SER A 121 18.74 -1.76 -14.65
C SER A 121 19.42 -2.71 -13.67
N THR A 122 19.18 -4.01 -13.81
CA THR A 122 19.75 -5.04 -12.95
C THR A 122 20.11 -6.28 -13.75
N PHE A 123 21.35 -6.73 -13.62
CA PHE A 123 21.82 -8.00 -14.17
C PHE A 123 22.31 -8.90 -13.04
N VAL A 124 21.66 -10.06 -12.86
CA VAL A 124 21.81 -10.94 -11.70
C VAL A 124 22.37 -12.28 -12.11
N GLY A 125 23.51 -12.66 -11.55
CA GLY A 125 23.99 -14.02 -11.52
C GLY A 125 23.52 -14.73 -10.26
N THR A 126 22.80 -15.85 -10.39
CA THR A 126 22.23 -16.55 -9.24
C THR A 126 21.98 -18.04 -9.53
N THR A 127 21.49 -18.75 -8.54
CA THR A 127 21.12 -20.18 -8.64
C THR A 127 19.63 -20.36 -8.99
N PRO A 128 19.22 -21.54 -9.48
CA PRO A 128 17.81 -21.82 -9.84
C PRO A 128 16.81 -21.60 -8.71
N SER A 129 17.20 -21.80 -7.45
CA SER A 129 16.34 -21.58 -6.28
C SER A 129 15.91 -20.12 -6.08
N TYR A 130 16.59 -19.18 -6.72
CA TYR A 130 16.26 -17.75 -6.65
C TYR A 130 14.88 -17.43 -7.24
N GLU A 131 14.45 -18.14 -8.30
CA GLU A 131 13.12 -18.00 -8.91
C GLU A 131 12.02 -18.09 -7.85
N GLN A 132 12.04 -19.19 -7.09
CA GLN A 132 11.05 -19.43 -6.04
C GLN A 132 11.24 -18.49 -4.84
N ALA A 133 12.47 -18.32 -4.38
CA ALA A 133 12.77 -17.47 -3.22
C ALA A 133 12.30 -16.02 -3.42
N ARG A 134 12.41 -15.51 -4.64
CA ARG A 134 12.02 -14.13 -4.98
C ARG A 134 10.67 -14.04 -5.70
N SER A 135 9.88 -15.12 -5.67
CA SER A 135 8.55 -15.17 -6.30
C SER A 135 8.55 -14.71 -7.76
N TYR A 136 9.61 -15.04 -8.52
CA TYR A 136 9.59 -14.89 -9.96
C TYR A 136 8.82 -16.08 -10.56
N SER A 137 8.23 -15.87 -11.72
CA SER A 137 7.66 -16.90 -12.57
C SER A 137 7.99 -16.56 -14.01
N THR A 138 8.08 -17.56 -14.86
CA THR A 138 8.29 -17.39 -16.30
C THR A 138 6.94 -17.30 -17.02
N SER A 139 6.79 -16.33 -17.92
CA SER A 139 5.63 -16.19 -18.82
C SER A 139 5.81 -16.96 -20.10
N GLU A 140 7.05 -17.04 -20.60
CA GLU A 140 7.43 -17.73 -21.83
C GLU A 140 8.75 -18.49 -21.58
N GLY A 141 8.91 -19.66 -22.18
CA GLY A 141 10.06 -20.51 -21.97
C GLY A 141 10.14 -21.13 -20.57
N SER A 142 11.34 -21.22 -20.00
CA SER A 142 11.58 -21.78 -18.67
C SER A 142 12.72 -21.05 -17.96
N TRP A 143 12.78 -21.17 -16.63
CA TRP A 143 13.95 -20.77 -15.86
C TRP A 143 15.12 -21.71 -16.13
N PHE A 144 16.36 -21.26 -15.91
CA PHE A 144 17.54 -22.09 -16.00
C PHE A 144 17.58 -23.14 -14.88
N THR A 145 18.23 -24.25 -15.15
CA THR A 145 18.23 -25.43 -14.28
C THR A 145 19.55 -25.57 -13.50
N SER A 146 19.59 -26.52 -12.54
CA SER A 146 20.83 -26.88 -11.85
C SER A 146 21.86 -27.48 -12.82
N THR A 147 21.42 -28.07 -13.93
CA THR A 147 22.32 -28.56 -14.98
C THR A 147 23.02 -27.41 -15.67
N ASP A 148 22.26 -26.33 -16.00
CA ASP A 148 22.82 -25.12 -16.62
C ASP A 148 23.84 -24.46 -15.70
N GLU A 149 23.57 -24.42 -14.39
CA GLU A 149 24.50 -23.91 -13.38
C GLU A 149 25.78 -24.71 -13.30
N ASN A 150 25.67 -26.09 -13.27
CA ASN A 150 26.83 -26.98 -13.17
C ASN A 150 27.66 -27.01 -14.45
N ASP A 151 27.00 -26.89 -15.61
CA ASP A 151 27.64 -26.95 -16.92
C ASP A 151 28.17 -25.55 -17.34
N HIS A 152 28.01 -24.55 -16.51
CA HIS A 152 28.38 -23.14 -16.82
C HIS A 152 27.71 -22.65 -18.11
N SER A 153 26.46 -23.08 -18.35
CA SER A 153 25.71 -22.76 -19.57
C SER A 153 25.43 -21.26 -19.65
N ARG A 154 25.70 -20.67 -20.80
CA ARG A 154 25.44 -19.24 -21.05
C ARG A 154 24.00 -19.06 -21.50
N VAL A 155 23.09 -19.23 -20.55
CA VAL A 155 21.66 -19.04 -20.73
C VAL A 155 21.19 -17.81 -19.97
N LEU A 156 20.13 -17.18 -20.46
CA LEU A 156 19.61 -15.92 -19.96
C LEU A 156 18.08 -15.98 -19.83
N VAL A 157 17.58 -15.47 -18.73
CA VAL A 157 16.16 -15.18 -18.53
C VAL A 157 16.00 -13.67 -18.41
N VAL A 158 15.11 -13.08 -19.20
CA VAL A 158 14.96 -11.62 -19.31
C VAL A 158 13.60 -11.16 -18.83
N GLY A 159 13.54 -9.95 -18.30
CA GLY A 159 12.29 -9.31 -17.90
C GLY A 159 11.56 -8.66 -19.08
N PRO A 160 10.23 -8.40 -18.93
CA PRO A 160 9.39 -7.84 -20.00
C PRO A 160 9.88 -6.50 -20.55
N THR A 161 10.51 -5.66 -19.71
CA THR A 161 11.10 -4.39 -20.18
C THR A 161 12.24 -4.62 -21.16
N VAL A 162 13.12 -5.60 -20.86
CA VAL A 162 14.23 -5.96 -21.77
C VAL A 162 13.69 -6.48 -23.10
N VAL A 163 12.64 -7.30 -23.07
CA VAL A 163 11.96 -7.79 -24.30
C VAL A 163 11.39 -6.63 -25.11
N SER A 164 10.73 -5.70 -24.47
CA SER A 164 10.17 -4.52 -25.12
C SER A 164 11.23 -3.63 -25.79
N GLU A 165 12.34 -3.36 -25.07
CA GLU A 165 13.37 -2.42 -25.50
C GLU A 165 14.36 -3.03 -26.52
N LEU A 166 14.71 -4.31 -26.37
CA LEU A 166 15.72 -4.97 -27.19
C LEU A 166 15.09 -5.72 -28.37
N PHE A 167 13.92 -6.34 -28.19
CA PHE A 167 13.26 -7.20 -29.19
C PHE A 167 11.98 -6.57 -29.78
N GLY A 168 11.64 -5.33 -29.38
CA GLY A 168 10.42 -4.67 -29.86
C GLY A 168 9.12 -5.40 -29.44
N GLY A 169 9.16 -6.19 -28.37
CA GLY A 169 8.02 -6.95 -27.87
C GLY A 169 7.77 -8.30 -28.56
N GLN A 170 8.71 -8.78 -29.39
CA GLN A 170 8.65 -10.12 -29.98
C GLN A 170 9.19 -11.15 -28.98
N ASP A 171 8.71 -12.39 -29.07
CA ASP A 171 9.21 -13.51 -28.25
C ASP A 171 10.69 -13.78 -28.52
N PRO A 172 11.57 -13.60 -27.54
CA PRO A 172 13.01 -13.77 -27.72
C PRO A 172 13.49 -15.20 -27.36
N VAL A 173 12.63 -16.11 -26.95
CA VAL A 173 13.04 -17.45 -26.48
C VAL A 173 13.68 -18.25 -27.61
N GLY A 174 14.91 -18.70 -27.38
CA GLY A 174 15.74 -19.41 -28.38
C GLY A 174 16.69 -18.49 -29.16
N ASP A 175 16.55 -17.17 -29.02
CA ASP A 175 17.47 -16.22 -29.66
C ASP A 175 18.79 -16.10 -28.89
N SER A 176 19.87 -15.77 -29.61
CA SER A 176 21.18 -15.52 -29.03
C SER A 176 21.45 -14.02 -28.92
N VAL A 177 21.72 -13.54 -27.71
CA VAL A 177 22.04 -12.15 -27.39
C VAL A 177 23.49 -12.03 -26.93
N GLN A 178 24.17 -10.94 -27.29
CA GLN A 178 25.51 -10.66 -26.78
C GLN A 178 25.43 -9.88 -25.47
N VAL A 179 26.00 -10.43 -24.42
CA VAL A 179 26.18 -9.81 -23.11
C VAL A 179 27.64 -9.35 -23.00
N ASN A 180 27.90 -8.06 -23.08
CA ASN A 180 29.27 -7.50 -23.14
C ASN A 180 30.18 -8.22 -24.18
N GLY A 181 29.61 -8.60 -25.35
CA GLY A 181 30.32 -9.28 -26.42
C GLY A 181 30.40 -10.81 -26.30
N THR A 182 29.85 -11.41 -25.22
CA THR A 182 29.76 -12.87 -25.06
C THR A 182 28.32 -13.32 -25.38
N ASN A 183 28.17 -14.38 -26.18
CA ASN A 183 26.86 -14.90 -26.56
C ASN A 183 26.19 -15.66 -25.42
N PHE A 184 24.93 -15.34 -25.18
CA PHE A 184 24.01 -16.05 -24.29
C PHE A 184 22.75 -16.41 -25.04
N GLU A 185 22.16 -17.57 -24.76
CA GLU A 185 20.87 -18.00 -25.30
C GLU A 185 19.74 -17.61 -24.36
N ILE A 186 18.67 -16.98 -24.86
CA ILE A 186 17.50 -16.68 -24.05
C ILE A 186 16.64 -17.94 -23.93
N VAL A 187 16.47 -18.40 -22.67
CA VAL A 187 15.69 -19.61 -22.38
C VAL A 187 14.32 -19.29 -21.79
N GLY A 188 14.10 -18.07 -21.34
CA GLY A 188 12.81 -17.67 -20.79
C GLY A 188 12.63 -16.17 -20.62
N VAL A 189 11.37 -15.79 -20.43
CA VAL A 189 10.93 -14.43 -20.12
C VAL A 189 10.16 -14.47 -18.82
N THR A 190 10.46 -13.56 -17.88
CA THR A 190 9.73 -13.49 -16.61
C THR A 190 8.32 -12.91 -16.81
N ALA A 191 7.38 -13.31 -15.97
CA ALA A 191 6.12 -12.62 -15.85
C ALA A 191 6.33 -11.21 -15.27
N SER A 192 5.49 -10.26 -15.67
CA SER A 192 5.58 -8.89 -15.16
C SER A 192 5.28 -8.83 -13.66
N LYS A 193 6.16 -8.18 -12.91
CA LYS A 193 5.99 -7.80 -11.49
C LYS A 193 5.69 -6.33 -11.31
N GLY A 194 5.83 -5.54 -12.38
CA GLY A 194 5.58 -4.11 -12.39
C GLY A 194 6.70 -3.27 -11.78
N SER A 195 6.38 -2.00 -11.57
CA SER A 195 7.28 -1.01 -10.97
C SER A 195 6.68 -0.49 -9.66
N ASN A 196 7.50 -0.37 -8.64
CA ASN A 196 7.09 0.23 -7.35
C ASN A 196 7.37 1.74 -7.27
N GLY A 197 7.59 2.37 -8.42
CA GLY A 197 7.87 3.81 -8.54
C GLY A 197 9.33 4.20 -8.32
N THR A 198 10.13 3.39 -7.62
CA THR A 198 11.57 3.59 -7.41
C THR A 198 12.41 2.58 -8.19
N THR A 199 11.91 1.37 -8.37
CA THR A 199 12.59 0.29 -9.07
C THR A 199 11.62 -0.40 -10.00
N ASN A 200 12.03 -0.59 -11.25
CA ASN A 200 11.31 -1.40 -12.23
C ASN A 200 11.78 -2.86 -12.11
N GLN A 201 10.91 -3.74 -11.55
CA GLN A 201 11.23 -5.16 -11.38
C GLN A 201 11.16 -5.95 -12.68
N ASP A 202 10.63 -5.34 -13.74
CA ASP A 202 10.55 -5.93 -15.07
C ASP A 202 11.80 -5.60 -15.93
N ASP A 203 12.66 -4.69 -15.44
CA ASP A 203 13.91 -4.30 -16.12
C ASP A 203 15.12 -5.05 -15.55
N VAL A 204 15.13 -6.35 -15.75
CA VAL A 204 16.08 -7.28 -15.14
C VAL A 204 16.49 -8.38 -16.14
N ALA A 205 17.70 -8.89 -15.96
CA ALA A 205 18.18 -10.08 -16.64
C ALA A 205 18.84 -11.03 -15.62
N PHE A 206 18.58 -12.32 -15.75
CA PHE A 206 19.08 -13.38 -14.88
C PHE A 206 19.88 -14.39 -15.67
N ALA A 207 21.02 -14.81 -15.12
CA ALA A 207 21.83 -15.90 -15.67
C ALA A 207 22.34 -16.81 -14.54
N PRO A 208 22.78 -18.03 -14.84
CA PRO A 208 23.47 -18.88 -13.87
C PRO A 208 24.67 -18.16 -13.25
N LEU A 209 24.83 -18.30 -11.93
CA LEU A 209 25.89 -17.65 -11.18
C LEU A 209 27.26 -17.92 -11.78
N THR A 210 27.50 -19.20 -12.11
CA THR A 210 28.77 -19.66 -12.72
C THR A 210 29.04 -18.98 -14.06
N ALA A 211 28.04 -18.84 -14.92
CA ALA A 211 28.17 -18.16 -16.20
C ALA A 211 28.50 -16.67 -16.04
N VAL A 212 27.91 -15.99 -15.05
CA VAL A 212 28.18 -14.60 -14.75
C VAL A 212 29.61 -14.41 -14.16
N GLN A 213 30.02 -15.31 -13.28
CA GLN A 213 31.37 -15.29 -12.74
C GLN A 213 32.44 -15.55 -13.80
N ASP A 214 32.17 -16.48 -14.72
CA ASP A 214 33.11 -16.78 -15.83
C ASP A 214 33.28 -15.63 -16.80
N THR A 215 32.23 -14.83 -17.05
CA THR A 215 32.19 -13.92 -18.18
C THR A 215 32.22 -12.44 -17.79
N LEU A 216 31.73 -12.08 -16.60
CA LEU A 216 31.46 -10.67 -16.25
C LEU A 216 32.19 -10.22 -14.98
N THR A 217 32.08 -10.97 -13.86
CA THR A 217 32.49 -10.48 -12.53
C THR A 217 33.73 -11.16 -11.96
N GLY A 218 34.08 -12.35 -12.47
CA GLY A 218 35.08 -13.21 -11.84
C GLY A 218 34.56 -13.86 -10.54
N TYR A 219 35.41 -14.73 -9.98
CA TYR A 219 35.10 -15.53 -8.78
C TYR A 219 35.50 -14.84 -7.46
N SER A 220 35.27 -13.53 -7.31
CA SER A 220 35.76 -12.81 -6.15
C SER A 220 34.78 -12.89 -4.95
N SER A 221 33.81 -12.03 -4.93
CA SER A 221 32.81 -11.92 -3.88
C SER A 221 31.42 -11.97 -4.45
N ILE A 222 30.46 -12.41 -3.65
CA ILE A 222 29.05 -12.30 -3.96
C ILE A 222 28.47 -11.02 -3.39
N SER A 223 27.46 -10.46 -4.05
CA SER A 223 26.87 -9.19 -3.65
C SER A 223 25.96 -9.34 -2.43
N GLN A 224 25.22 -10.46 -2.39
CA GLN A 224 24.29 -10.80 -1.31
C GLN A 224 23.98 -12.31 -1.34
N ILE A 225 23.43 -12.82 -0.23
CA ILE A 225 22.83 -14.14 -0.18
C ILE A 225 21.34 -13.97 0.11
N VAL A 226 20.49 -14.57 -0.72
CA VAL A 226 19.05 -14.64 -0.52
C VAL A 226 18.77 -15.99 0.15
N VAL A 227 18.23 -15.95 1.37
CA VAL A 227 17.87 -17.16 2.14
C VAL A 227 16.35 -17.21 2.25
N GLN A 228 15.76 -18.29 1.80
CA GLN A 228 14.33 -18.55 1.95
C GLN A 228 14.10 -19.42 3.19
N ALA A 229 13.27 -18.97 4.10
CA ALA A 229 12.81 -19.76 5.24
C ALA A 229 11.66 -20.69 4.79
N LYS A 230 11.47 -21.81 5.47
CA LYS A 230 10.41 -22.78 5.19
C LYS A 230 9.00 -22.19 5.30
N SER A 231 8.82 -21.20 6.15
CA SER A 231 7.55 -20.50 6.33
C SER A 231 7.76 -19.13 6.99
N GLU A 232 6.80 -18.22 6.84
CA GLU A 232 6.84 -16.91 7.47
C GLU A 232 7.00 -16.97 9.01
N PRO A 233 6.30 -17.85 9.78
CA PRO A 233 6.51 -17.96 11.22
C PRO A 233 7.93 -18.41 11.62
N GLN A 234 8.65 -19.12 10.75
CA GLN A 234 10.01 -19.59 11.00
C GLN A 234 11.09 -18.57 10.63
N LEU A 235 10.71 -17.46 10.01
CA LEU A 235 11.64 -16.45 9.49
C LEU A 235 12.56 -15.88 10.58
N THR A 236 12.05 -15.67 11.81
CA THR A 236 12.84 -15.16 12.93
C THR A 236 13.83 -16.22 13.43
N ALA A 237 13.42 -17.49 13.46
CA ALA A 237 14.31 -18.59 13.83
C ALA A 237 15.41 -18.77 12.77
N ALA A 238 15.05 -18.80 11.49
CA ALA A 238 15.99 -18.85 10.38
C ALA A 238 16.96 -17.67 10.39
N GLN A 239 16.52 -16.46 10.74
CA GLN A 239 17.39 -15.29 10.88
C GLN A 239 18.46 -15.50 11.98
N THR A 240 18.06 -16.08 13.10
CA THR A 240 19.00 -16.39 14.20
C THR A 240 20.01 -17.44 13.75
N GLU A 241 19.54 -18.54 13.16
CA GLU A 241 20.39 -19.62 12.62
C GLU A 241 21.41 -19.10 11.61
N VAL A 242 20.95 -18.31 10.63
CA VAL A 242 21.81 -17.68 9.62
C VAL A 242 22.86 -16.77 10.27
N THR A 243 22.45 -15.95 11.23
CA THR A 243 23.36 -15.03 11.93
C THR A 243 24.41 -15.80 12.74
N ASP A 244 24.02 -16.87 13.44
CA ASP A 244 24.91 -17.69 14.25
C ASP A 244 25.93 -18.44 13.38
N ILE A 245 25.50 -19.00 12.25
CA ILE A 245 26.40 -19.69 11.30
C ILE A 245 27.43 -18.70 10.73
N LEU A 246 26.99 -17.55 10.28
CA LEU A 246 27.88 -16.54 9.70
C LEU A 246 28.87 -15.98 10.74
N ASN A 247 28.42 -15.75 11.97
CA ASN A 247 29.31 -15.33 13.06
C ASN A 247 30.30 -16.40 13.50
N GLN A 248 30.00 -17.68 13.29
CA GLN A 248 30.95 -18.79 13.51
C GLN A 248 32.03 -18.85 12.43
N LEU A 249 31.64 -18.58 11.18
CA LEU A 249 32.55 -18.61 10.03
C LEU A 249 33.48 -17.39 10.02
N ASP A 250 32.94 -16.24 10.32
CA ASP A 250 33.65 -14.97 10.33
C ASP A 250 33.26 -14.12 11.55
N PRO A 251 33.87 -14.39 12.70
CA PRO A 251 33.56 -13.70 13.93
C PRO A 251 33.93 -12.21 13.84
N PRO A 252 33.12 -11.31 14.42
CA PRO A 252 33.42 -9.90 14.47
C PRO A 252 34.74 -9.65 15.20
N ALA A 253 35.47 -8.61 14.80
CA ALA A 253 36.77 -8.28 15.36
C ALA A 253 36.66 -8.03 16.87
N ALA A 254 37.55 -8.61 17.64
CA ALA A 254 37.59 -8.44 19.10
C ALA A 254 37.76 -6.95 19.47
N GLY A 255 36.74 -6.39 20.13
CA GLY A 255 36.72 -4.97 20.54
C GLY A 255 36.00 -4.03 19.57
N SER A 256 35.38 -4.55 18.53
CA SER A 256 34.41 -3.78 17.74
C SER A 256 33.05 -3.70 18.47
N ASP A 257 32.36 -2.57 18.35
CA ASP A 257 30.98 -2.42 18.83
C ASP A 257 29.96 -3.17 17.90
N GLU A 258 30.45 -3.78 16.82
CA GLU A 258 29.63 -4.53 15.86
C GLU A 258 29.42 -5.96 16.35
N THR A 259 28.16 -6.38 16.33
CA THR A 259 27.76 -7.73 16.76
C THR A 259 27.87 -8.77 15.63
N SER A 260 28.07 -8.34 14.38
CA SER A 260 28.27 -9.19 13.21
C SER A 260 28.91 -8.43 12.05
N ASN A 261 29.74 -9.11 11.27
CA ASN A 261 30.31 -8.60 10.01
C ASN A 261 29.28 -8.59 8.87
N PHE A 262 28.12 -9.19 9.09
CA PHE A 262 27.04 -9.33 8.12
C PHE A 262 25.75 -8.71 8.64
N ASN A 263 25.00 -8.12 7.74
CA ASN A 263 23.67 -7.61 8.02
C ASN A 263 22.62 -8.60 7.46
N VAL A 264 21.89 -9.26 8.35
CA VAL A 264 20.80 -10.18 8.00
C VAL A 264 19.48 -9.42 8.09
N VAL A 265 18.97 -8.97 6.95
CA VAL A 265 17.75 -8.17 6.83
C VAL A 265 16.56 -9.10 6.63
N ASN A 266 15.64 -9.07 7.58
CA ASN A 266 14.36 -9.73 7.45
C ASN A 266 13.42 -8.83 6.64
N GLN A 267 13.15 -9.23 5.40
CA GLN A 267 12.33 -8.44 4.47
C GLN A 267 10.87 -8.34 4.94
N GLY A 268 10.34 -9.42 5.53
CA GLY A 268 8.99 -9.42 6.11
C GLY A 268 8.83 -8.39 7.25
N SER A 269 9.84 -8.20 8.11
CA SER A 269 9.76 -7.23 9.21
C SER A 269 9.75 -5.77 8.73
N ILE A 270 10.50 -5.46 7.67
CA ILE A 270 10.49 -4.12 7.07
C ILE A 270 9.10 -3.82 6.49
N LEU A 271 8.54 -4.80 5.79
CA LEU A 271 7.24 -4.68 5.16
C LEU A 271 6.11 -4.59 6.20
N GLN A 272 6.19 -5.38 7.28
CA GLN A 272 5.25 -5.30 8.40
C GLN A 272 5.31 -3.93 9.10
N THR A 273 6.50 -3.36 9.25
CA THR A 273 6.68 -2.00 9.78
C THR A 273 6.04 -0.96 8.85
N SER A 274 6.22 -1.11 7.54
CA SER A 274 5.60 -0.23 6.53
C SER A 274 4.07 -0.36 6.54
N ALA A 275 3.55 -1.58 6.62
CA ALA A 275 2.10 -1.83 6.72
C ALA A 275 1.52 -1.24 8.02
N SER A 276 2.22 -1.40 9.15
CA SER A 276 1.83 -0.81 10.44
C SER A 276 1.81 0.72 10.37
N SER A 277 2.82 1.33 9.74
CA SER A 277 2.88 2.77 9.52
C SER A 277 1.73 3.27 8.66
N SER A 278 1.41 2.56 7.57
CA SER A 278 0.25 2.86 6.71
C SER A 278 -1.07 2.76 7.48
N GLY A 279 -1.20 1.79 8.40
CA GLY A 279 -2.34 1.65 9.30
C GLY A 279 -2.50 2.84 10.25
N VAL A 280 -1.40 3.35 10.82
CA VAL A 280 -1.41 4.57 11.67
C VAL A 280 -1.85 5.77 10.85
N PHE A 281 -1.32 5.98 9.64
CA PHE A 281 -1.75 7.06 8.75
C PHE A 281 -3.24 6.97 8.41
N THR A 282 -3.74 5.78 8.09
CA THR A 282 -5.18 5.56 7.81
C THR A 282 -6.05 5.94 9.02
N THR A 283 -5.61 5.62 10.23
CA THR A 283 -6.30 6.00 11.47
C THR A 283 -6.32 7.51 11.65
N LEU A 284 -5.18 8.19 11.52
CA LEU A 284 -5.09 9.65 11.61
C LEU A 284 -5.98 10.37 10.56
N LEU A 285 -5.98 9.87 9.33
CA LEU A 285 -6.87 10.39 8.28
C LEU A 285 -8.34 10.17 8.62
N GLY A 286 -8.69 9.03 9.23
CA GLY A 286 -10.03 8.76 9.76
C GLY A 286 -10.46 9.73 10.84
N GLU A 287 -9.56 10.11 11.75
CA GLU A 287 -9.83 11.11 12.79
C GLU A 287 -10.08 12.50 12.18
N VAL A 288 -9.28 12.92 11.20
CA VAL A 288 -9.48 14.18 10.47
C VAL A 288 -10.83 14.17 9.75
N ALA A 289 -11.20 13.07 9.15
CA ALA A 289 -12.48 12.89 8.49
C ALA A 289 -13.66 12.96 9.50
N ALA A 290 -13.51 12.39 10.69
CA ALA A 290 -14.51 12.51 11.76
C ALA A 290 -14.69 13.96 12.22
N ILE A 291 -13.60 14.72 12.36
CA ILE A 291 -13.67 16.16 12.68
C ILE A 291 -14.42 16.91 11.57
N SER A 292 -14.15 16.63 10.30
CA SER A 292 -14.84 17.23 9.17
C SER A 292 -16.36 16.97 9.21
N LEU A 293 -16.74 15.76 9.58
CA LEU A 293 -18.15 15.38 9.74
C LEU A 293 -18.81 16.10 10.91
N LEU A 294 -18.10 16.30 12.03
CA LEU A 294 -18.57 17.09 13.17
C LEU A 294 -18.80 18.55 12.78
N VAL A 295 -17.90 19.14 12.01
CA VAL A 295 -18.07 20.53 11.49
C VAL A 295 -19.31 20.62 10.60
N GLY A 296 -19.52 19.63 9.71
CA GLY A 296 -20.74 19.50 8.91
C GLY A 296 -22.01 19.40 9.78
N GLY A 297 -21.95 18.64 10.87
CA GLY A 297 -23.03 18.48 11.84
C GLY A 297 -23.36 19.78 12.58
N ILE A 298 -22.35 20.55 12.99
CA ILE A 298 -22.55 21.89 13.56
C ILE A 298 -23.25 22.81 12.54
N GLY A 299 -22.90 22.69 11.25
CA GLY A 299 -23.59 23.38 10.16
C GLY A 299 -25.08 23.04 10.12
N VAL A 300 -25.44 21.73 10.23
CA VAL A 300 -26.84 21.28 10.33
C VAL A 300 -27.53 21.90 11.53
N MET A 301 -26.91 21.85 12.71
CA MET A 301 -27.46 22.42 13.95
C MET A 301 -27.75 23.92 13.80
N ASN A 302 -26.79 24.69 13.27
CA ASN A 302 -26.95 26.12 13.11
C ASN A 302 -28.10 26.47 12.17
N ILE A 303 -28.25 25.76 11.07
CA ILE A 303 -29.34 26.00 10.13
C ILE A 303 -30.69 25.62 10.71
N MET A 304 -30.75 24.48 11.42
CA MET A 304 -31.97 24.06 12.08
C MET A 304 -32.39 25.07 13.18
N LEU A 305 -31.45 25.63 13.94
CA LEU A 305 -31.77 26.67 14.93
C LEU A 305 -32.39 27.92 14.29
N VAL A 306 -31.83 28.37 13.16
CA VAL A 306 -32.38 29.52 12.42
C VAL A 306 -33.73 29.16 11.80
N SER A 307 -33.89 27.97 11.23
CA SER A 307 -35.17 27.48 10.68
C SER A 307 -36.28 27.46 11.76
N VAL A 308 -35.94 27.03 12.97
CA VAL A 308 -36.86 27.05 14.12
C VAL A 308 -37.24 28.46 14.50
N THR A 309 -36.30 29.43 14.52
CA THR A 309 -36.61 30.84 14.84
C THR A 309 -37.46 31.51 13.78
N GLU A 310 -37.18 31.29 12.49
CA GLU A 310 -37.97 31.83 11.37
C GLU A 310 -39.41 31.25 11.35
N ARG A 311 -39.63 30.02 11.82
CA ARG A 311 -40.93 29.32 11.86
C ARG A 311 -41.59 29.37 13.25
N THR A 312 -41.12 30.22 14.14
CA THR A 312 -41.64 30.30 15.53
C THR A 312 -43.15 30.48 15.57
N ARG A 313 -43.71 31.39 14.76
CA ARG A 313 -45.15 31.63 14.66
C ARG A 313 -45.94 30.45 14.14
N GLU A 314 -45.42 29.75 13.14
CA GLU A 314 -46.02 28.55 12.59
C GLU A 314 -46.09 27.42 13.63
N ILE A 315 -44.97 27.18 14.39
CA ILE A 315 -44.91 26.22 15.48
C ILE A 315 -45.95 26.60 16.58
N GLY A 316 -46.06 27.90 16.90
CA GLY A 316 -47.02 28.42 17.86
C GLY A 316 -48.48 28.12 17.47
N ILE A 317 -48.85 28.37 16.20
CA ILE A 317 -50.18 28.05 15.66
C ILE A 317 -50.48 26.57 15.74
N ARG A 318 -49.55 25.70 15.27
CA ARG A 318 -49.74 24.24 15.33
C ARG A 318 -50.00 23.76 16.76
N LYS A 319 -49.23 24.25 17.73
CA LYS A 319 -49.42 23.93 19.14
C LYS A 319 -50.71 24.45 19.74
N ALA A 320 -51.13 25.65 19.31
CA ALA A 320 -52.39 26.22 19.75
C ALA A 320 -53.61 25.41 19.27
N VAL A 321 -53.50 24.77 18.08
CA VAL A 321 -54.52 23.86 17.50
C VAL A 321 -54.41 22.44 18.06
N GLY A 322 -53.45 22.15 18.98
CA GLY A 322 -53.38 20.88 19.70
C GLY A 322 -52.25 19.89 19.25
N ALA A 323 -51.27 20.31 18.47
CA ALA A 323 -50.13 19.48 18.11
C ALA A 323 -49.31 19.10 19.35
N ARG A 324 -48.98 17.79 19.49
CA ARG A 324 -48.16 17.25 20.56
C ARG A 324 -46.70 17.68 20.41
N ARG A 325 -45.96 17.65 21.53
CA ARG A 325 -44.50 17.89 21.50
C ARG A 325 -43.77 16.90 20.58
N SER A 326 -44.20 15.64 20.61
CA SER A 326 -43.64 14.59 19.73
C SER A 326 -43.79 14.90 18.24
N ASP A 327 -44.92 15.50 17.85
CA ASP A 327 -45.20 15.76 16.44
C ASP A 327 -44.25 16.83 15.89
N ILE A 328 -44.02 17.89 16.66
CA ILE A 328 -43.05 18.95 16.31
C ILE A 328 -41.62 18.41 16.32
N LEU A 329 -41.24 17.63 17.35
CA LEU A 329 -39.90 17.04 17.47
C LEU A 329 -39.61 16.12 16.28
N THR A 330 -40.53 15.20 15.95
CA THR A 330 -40.37 14.26 14.86
C THR A 330 -40.28 14.97 13.50
N GLN A 331 -41.06 16.04 13.31
CA GLN A 331 -41.01 16.83 12.07
C GLN A 331 -39.61 17.41 11.84
N PHE A 332 -39.04 18.12 12.84
CA PHE A 332 -37.73 18.72 12.71
C PHE A 332 -36.59 17.69 12.65
N LEU A 333 -36.72 16.54 13.35
CA LEU A 333 -35.76 15.45 13.21
C LEU A 333 -35.76 14.86 11.80
N ILE A 334 -36.94 14.64 11.21
CA ILE A 334 -37.03 14.16 9.81
C ILE A 334 -36.38 15.16 8.86
N GLU A 335 -36.58 16.48 9.07
CA GLU A 335 -35.96 17.53 8.27
C GLU A 335 -34.42 17.46 8.37
N ALA A 336 -33.86 17.32 9.58
CA ALA A 336 -32.43 17.16 9.79
C ALA A 336 -31.86 15.89 9.12
N VAL A 337 -32.56 14.77 9.27
CA VAL A 337 -32.17 13.49 8.65
C VAL A 337 -32.22 13.57 7.13
N LEU A 338 -33.23 14.23 6.53
CA LEU A 338 -33.33 14.42 5.09
C LEU A 338 -32.15 15.26 4.54
N VAL A 339 -31.78 16.35 5.24
CA VAL A 339 -30.60 17.16 4.86
C VAL A 339 -29.36 16.30 4.89
N SER A 340 -29.16 15.52 5.96
CA SER A 340 -28.01 14.65 6.12
C SER A 340 -27.97 13.50 5.12
N MET A 341 -29.13 12.96 4.77
CA MET A 341 -29.26 11.93 3.74
C MET A 341 -28.88 12.47 2.35
N LEU A 342 -29.35 13.68 2.00
CA LEU A 342 -28.98 14.32 0.74
C LEU A 342 -27.49 14.66 0.68
N GLY A 343 -26.95 15.23 1.77
CA GLY A 343 -25.51 15.52 1.89
C GLY A 343 -24.68 14.25 1.86
N GLY A 344 -25.12 13.22 2.57
CA GLY A 344 -24.47 11.90 2.60
C GLY A 344 -24.45 11.23 1.22
N LEU A 345 -25.57 11.20 0.51
CA LEU A 345 -25.63 10.62 -0.84
C LEU A 345 -24.75 11.40 -1.84
N ALA A 346 -24.81 12.73 -1.79
CA ALA A 346 -23.95 13.58 -2.62
C ALA A 346 -22.47 13.35 -2.27
N GLY A 347 -22.15 13.18 -0.98
CA GLY A 347 -20.79 12.87 -0.49
C GLY A 347 -20.31 11.50 -0.94
N VAL A 348 -21.16 10.47 -0.92
CA VAL A 348 -20.84 9.15 -1.46
C VAL A 348 -20.52 9.24 -2.96
N LEU A 349 -21.34 9.93 -3.73
CA LEU A 349 -21.07 10.14 -5.17
C LEU A 349 -19.73 10.85 -5.40
N LEU A 350 -19.46 11.91 -4.66
CA LEU A 350 -18.20 12.65 -4.74
C LEU A 350 -17.02 11.77 -4.33
N GLY A 351 -17.15 10.97 -3.27
CA GLY A 351 -16.14 10.05 -2.79
C GLY A 351 -15.82 8.96 -3.82
N VAL A 352 -16.83 8.35 -4.41
CA VAL A 352 -16.68 7.32 -5.46
C VAL A 352 -16.05 7.90 -6.72
N ILE A 353 -16.46 9.08 -7.16
CA ILE A 353 -15.85 9.74 -8.33
C ILE A 353 -14.41 10.15 -8.02
N GLY A 354 -14.17 10.73 -6.85
CA GLY A 354 -12.83 11.17 -6.43
C GLY A 354 -11.83 10.02 -6.29
N SER A 355 -12.28 8.84 -5.88
CA SER A 355 -11.42 7.66 -5.76
C SER A 355 -11.00 7.02 -7.10
N GLN A 356 -11.56 7.44 -8.23
CA GLN A 356 -11.11 6.99 -9.55
C GLN A 356 -9.82 7.68 -10.02
N PHE A 357 -9.44 8.76 -9.35
CA PHE A 357 -8.22 9.49 -9.68
C PHE A 357 -7.06 9.00 -8.81
N THR A 358 -5.88 8.84 -9.42
CA THR A 358 -4.65 8.55 -8.69
C THR A 358 -4.30 9.73 -7.78
N ILE A 359 -4.18 9.50 -6.49
CA ILE A 359 -3.89 10.53 -5.49
C ILE A 359 -2.50 10.25 -4.90
N ALA A 360 -1.58 11.17 -5.06
CA ALA A 360 -0.20 11.06 -4.56
C ALA A 360 0.52 9.75 -5.00
N GLY A 361 0.25 9.28 -6.23
CA GLY A 361 0.83 8.04 -6.75
C GLY A 361 0.17 6.75 -6.27
N VAL A 362 -0.85 6.84 -5.41
CA VAL A 362 -1.62 5.68 -4.93
C VAL A 362 -2.94 5.60 -5.70
N HIS A 363 -3.30 4.39 -6.13
CA HIS A 363 -4.63 4.10 -6.66
C HIS A 363 -5.58 3.82 -5.48
N PRO A 364 -6.57 4.70 -5.20
CA PRO A 364 -7.50 4.49 -4.10
C PRO A 364 -8.35 3.23 -4.34
N VAL A 365 -8.46 2.37 -3.34
CA VAL A 365 -9.31 1.17 -3.38
C VAL A 365 -10.51 1.37 -2.48
N ILE A 366 -11.71 1.37 -3.07
CA ILE A 366 -12.95 1.55 -2.31
C ILE A 366 -13.28 0.26 -1.55
N ALA A 367 -13.18 0.29 -0.24
CA ALA A 367 -13.70 -0.77 0.59
C ALA A 367 -15.24 -0.60 0.74
N PRO A 368 -16.08 -1.60 0.41
CA PRO A 368 -17.54 -1.45 0.46
C PRO A 368 -18.06 -1.01 1.83
N TYR A 369 -17.40 -1.44 2.91
CA TYR A 369 -17.76 -1.04 4.26
C TYR A 369 -17.57 0.46 4.53
N SER A 370 -16.62 1.12 3.85
CA SER A 370 -16.33 2.55 4.04
C SER A 370 -17.49 3.43 3.60
N VAL A 371 -18.18 3.05 2.52
CA VAL A 371 -19.37 3.74 2.02
C VAL A 371 -20.51 3.64 3.02
N ALA A 372 -20.78 2.43 3.53
CA ALA A 372 -21.82 2.20 4.52
C ALA A 372 -21.52 2.94 5.84
N LEU A 373 -20.26 2.93 6.28
CA LEU A 373 -19.80 3.61 7.49
C LEU A 373 -19.94 5.14 7.34
N ALA A 374 -19.46 5.71 6.24
CA ALA A 374 -19.50 7.15 6.01
C ALA A 374 -20.96 7.67 5.89
N PHE A 375 -21.81 6.95 5.16
CA PHE A 375 -23.23 7.29 5.03
C PHE A 375 -23.98 7.14 6.37
N GLY A 376 -23.75 6.05 7.10
CA GLY A 376 -24.31 5.82 8.43
C GLY A 376 -23.87 6.91 9.44
N ALA A 377 -22.60 7.29 9.42
CA ALA A 377 -22.06 8.36 10.26
C ALA A 377 -22.72 9.73 9.91
N ALA A 378 -22.96 10.02 8.63
CA ALA A 378 -23.68 11.22 8.21
C ALA A 378 -25.12 11.26 8.75
N LEU A 379 -25.84 10.15 8.69
CA LEU A 379 -27.20 10.05 9.25
C LEU A 379 -27.19 10.22 10.79
N LEU A 380 -26.26 9.59 11.49
CA LEU A 380 -26.10 9.73 12.92
C LEU A 380 -25.76 11.19 13.31
N THR A 381 -24.89 11.83 12.55
CA THR A 381 -24.53 13.24 12.72
C THR A 381 -25.76 14.13 12.57
N GLY A 382 -26.56 13.94 11.51
CA GLY A 382 -27.80 14.67 11.32
C GLY A 382 -28.81 14.47 12.44
N LEU A 383 -28.98 13.23 12.90
CA LEU A 383 -29.86 12.90 14.01
C LEU A 383 -29.39 13.57 15.31
N PHE A 384 -28.09 13.46 15.64
CA PHE A 384 -27.50 13.99 16.86
C PHE A 384 -27.60 15.53 16.90
N PHE A 385 -27.09 16.21 15.88
CA PHE A 385 -27.09 17.67 15.81
C PHE A 385 -28.47 18.25 15.52
N GLY A 386 -29.39 17.50 14.92
CA GLY A 386 -30.79 17.88 14.73
C GLY A 386 -31.63 17.79 15.98
N THR A 387 -31.25 16.96 16.95
CA THR A 387 -32.03 16.72 18.19
C THR A 387 -32.15 17.98 19.03
N TYR A 388 -31.08 18.76 19.21
CA TYR A 388 -31.10 19.97 20.02
C TYR A 388 -32.06 21.05 19.45
N PRO A 389 -31.99 21.48 18.18
CA PRO A 389 -32.94 22.41 17.59
C PRO A 389 -34.39 21.90 17.63
N ALA A 390 -34.58 20.62 17.30
CA ALA A 390 -35.90 19.98 17.33
C ALA A 390 -36.53 19.99 18.74
N SER A 391 -35.74 19.69 19.76
CA SER A 391 -36.20 19.74 21.16
C SER A 391 -36.58 21.15 21.59
N ARG A 392 -35.79 22.14 21.15
CA ARG A 392 -36.07 23.59 21.44
C ARG A 392 -37.37 24.03 20.78
N ALA A 393 -37.60 23.65 19.51
CA ALA A 393 -38.86 23.91 18.82
C ALA A 393 -40.06 23.27 19.55
N ALA A 394 -39.89 21.97 19.96
CA ALA A 394 -40.91 21.22 20.68
C ALA A 394 -41.20 21.78 22.10
N ALA A 395 -40.28 22.49 22.73
CA ALA A 395 -40.44 23.09 24.05
C ALA A 395 -41.13 24.45 24.04
N MET A 396 -41.28 25.14 22.92
CA MET A 396 -41.88 26.48 22.81
C MET A 396 -43.31 26.53 23.34
N ARG A 397 -43.66 27.56 24.06
CA ARG A 397 -45.04 27.81 24.53
C ARG A 397 -45.84 28.59 23.45
N PRO A 398 -47.13 28.19 23.17
CA PRO A 398 -47.92 28.84 22.12
C PRO A 398 -48.03 30.36 22.25
N ILE A 399 -48.25 30.82 23.50
CA ILE A 399 -48.40 32.27 23.80
C ILE A 399 -47.13 33.05 23.50
N GLN A 400 -45.97 32.50 23.81
CA GLN A 400 -44.68 33.12 23.55
C GLN A 400 -44.34 33.15 22.05
N ALA A 401 -44.67 32.07 21.35
CA ALA A 401 -44.45 31.92 19.93
C ALA A 401 -45.33 32.85 19.07
N LEU A 402 -46.55 33.13 19.51
CA LEU A 402 -47.49 34.02 18.81
C LEU A 402 -47.25 35.53 19.10
N ARG A 403 -46.53 35.82 20.19
CA ARG A 403 -46.20 37.22 20.60
C ARG A 403 -44.83 37.70 20.05
N PHE A 404 -44.14 36.85 19.35
CA PHE A 404 -42.85 37.16 18.72
C PHE A 404 -43.11 37.98 17.45
N GLU A 405 -42.72 39.24 17.45
CA GLU A 405 -42.67 40.12 16.27
C GLU A 405 -41.35 39.91 15.52
#